data_e49287127a39ea9778389c2691c420fe
#
_entry.id   e49287127a39ea9778389c2691c420fe
#
_cell.length_a   1.000
_cell.length_b   1.000
_cell.length_c   1.000
_cell.angle_alpha   90.00
_cell.angle_beta   90.00
_cell.angle_gamma   90.00
#
_symmetry.space_group_name_H-M   'P 1'
#
loop_
_entity.id
_entity.type
_entity.pdbx_description
1 polymer ?
#
loop_
_entity_poly.entity_id
_entity_poly.type
_entity_poly.pdbx_seq_one_letter_code
_entity_poly.pdbx_strand_id
1 'polypeptide(L)'
;MKLNTNSNSYIIIYSAILVVIVAFLLAFVYQALKPMQDANVALDVKKQILYSLNIRNLDGAEAEAKYAEVVKSESEQNGQKVYQCSVDGQRVLVVSLKGMGLWGGISGYLAVGSDGKVFGAYFNHESETAGLGAEIKDSQEWQEKFIGKKIFDEQGNVVLSVVKKVDDPQTQVDCVTGATLTSNGVNDMIHDGLRPVMNEIQNAVRESLTETSNDSTAVAE
;
A
#
# COMPACT_ATOMS: atom_id res chain seq x y z
N MET A 1 -36.52 -26.41 44.75
CA MET A 1 -36.66 -24.93 44.76
C MET A 1 -36.95 -24.48 43.35
N LYS A 2 -38.18 -24.00 43.03
CA LYS A 2 -38.47 -23.45 41.68
C LYS A 2 -37.88 -22.05 41.60
N LEU A 3 -36.93 -21.88 40.73
CA LEU A 3 -36.38 -20.56 40.43
C LEU A 3 -37.45 -19.67 39.78
N ASN A 4 -37.70 -18.49 40.34
CA ASN A 4 -38.61 -17.52 39.74
C ASN A 4 -37.90 -16.80 38.62
N THR A 5 -38.01 -17.33 37.40
CA THR A 5 -37.36 -16.83 36.19
C THR A 5 -37.81 -15.44 35.74
N ASN A 6 -38.92 -14.93 36.30
CA ASN A 6 -39.46 -13.61 36.02
C ASN A 6 -39.02 -12.54 37.04
N SER A 7 -38.22 -12.89 38.05
CA SER A 7 -37.71 -11.89 38.98
C SER A 7 -36.58 -11.07 38.33
N ASN A 8 -36.58 -9.76 38.57
CA ASN A 8 -35.53 -8.84 38.04
C ASN A 8 -34.12 -9.30 38.43
N SER A 9 -33.97 -9.80 39.65
CA SER A 9 -32.67 -10.31 40.14
C SER A 9 -32.20 -11.53 39.34
N TYR A 10 -33.10 -12.47 39.01
CA TYR A 10 -32.75 -13.62 38.17
C TYR A 10 -32.31 -13.21 36.80
N ILE A 11 -33.05 -12.29 36.16
CA ILE A 11 -32.73 -11.79 34.82
C ILE A 11 -31.37 -11.09 34.77
N ILE A 12 -31.06 -10.24 35.76
CA ILE A 12 -29.78 -9.53 35.88
C ILE A 12 -28.62 -10.52 36.04
N ILE A 13 -28.74 -11.46 36.98
CA ILE A 13 -27.68 -12.44 37.25
C ILE A 13 -27.45 -13.34 36.01
N TYR A 14 -28.54 -13.84 35.42
CA TYR A 14 -28.47 -14.67 34.22
C TYR A 14 -27.80 -13.93 33.07
N SER A 15 -28.21 -12.68 32.81
CA SER A 15 -27.63 -11.86 31.76
C SER A 15 -26.14 -11.58 32.00
N ALA A 16 -25.76 -11.29 33.25
CA ALA A 16 -24.37 -11.05 33.60
C ALA A 16 -23.47 -12.31 33.36
N ILE A 17 -23.98 -13.48 33.82
CA ILE A 17 -23.27 -14.74 33.58
C ILE A 17 -23.12 -15.03 32.07
N LEU A 18 -24.21 -14.84 31.30
CA LEU A 18 -24.20 -15.06 29.87
C LEU A 18 -23.17 -14.17 29.19
N VAL A 19 -23.15 -12.87 29.52
CA VAL A 19 -22.17 -11.91 28.98
C VAL A 19 -20.75 -12.32 29.28
N VAL A 20 -20.47 -12.74 30.54
CA VAL A 20 -19.13 -13.20 30.95
C VAL A 20 -18.70 -14.43 30.14
N ILE A 21 -19.59 -15.41 29.97
CA ILE A 21 -19.30 -16.62 29.18
C ILE A 21 -19.01 -16.27 27.74
N VAL A 22 -19.85 -15.45 27.12
CA VAL A 22 -19.66 -15.03 25.72
C VAL A 22 -18.37 -14.22 25.55
N ALA A 23 -18.10 -13.28 26.45
CA ALA A 23 -16.86 -12.50 26.43
C ALA A 23 -15.62 -13.39 26.55
N PHE A 24 -15.65 -14.37 27.46
CA PHE A 24 -14.55 -15.33 27.63
C PHE A 24 -14.33 -16.17 26.36
N LEU A 25 -15.41 -16.70 25.76
CA LEU A 25 -15.33 -17.49 24.53
C LEU A 25 -14.77 -16.67 23.35
N LEU A 26 -15.24 -15.41 23.18
CA LEU A 26 -14.73 -14.53 22.15
C LEU A 26 -13.25 -14.20 22.35
N ALA A 27 -12.84 -13.88 23.59
CA ALA A 27 -11.45 -13.61 23.91
C ALA A 27 -10.55 -14.82 23.67
N PHE A 28 -11.02 -16.02 24.01
CA PHE A 28 -10.29 -17.27 23.78
C PHE A 28 -10.09 -17.54 22.29
N VAL A 29 -11.16 -17.46 21.49
CA VAL A 29 -11.09 -17.66 20.04
C VAL A 29 -10.18 -16.62 19.38
N TYR A 30 -10.33 -15.34 19.77
CA TYR A 30 -9.44 -14.27 19.29
C TYR A 30 -7.97 -14.58 19.59
N GLN A 31 -7.65 -14.95 20.84
CA GLN A 31 -6.26 -15.23 21.23
C GLN A 31 -5.69 -16.45 20.51
N ALA A 32 -6.51 -17.49 20.30
CA ALA A 32 -6.10 -18.69 19.58
C ALA A 32 -5.82 -18.43 18.09
N LEU A 33 -6.59 -17.53 17.45
CA LEU A 33 -6.45 -17.21 16.02
C LEU A 33 -5.46 -16.08 15.73
N LYS A 34 -5.11 -15.27 16.75
CA LYS A 34 -4.25 -14.10 16.57
C LYS A 34 -2.92 -14.39 15.87
N PRO A 35 -2.13 -15.44 16.21
CA PRO A 35 -0.86 -15.69 15.52
C PRO A 35 -1.02 -15.96 14.02
N MET A 36 -2.09 -16.69 13.65
CA MET A 36 -2.42 -16.97 12.25
C MET A 36 -2.84 -15.69 11.50
N GLN A 37 -3.62 -14.85 12.17
CA GLN A 37 -4.05 -13.57 11.63
C GLN A 37 -2.86 -12.63 11.41
N ASP A 38 -1.95 -12.52 12.38
CA ASP A 38 -0.75 -11.69 12.29
C ASP A 38 0.17 -12.17 11.15
N ALA A 39 0.32 -13.49 10.96
CA ALA A 39 1.07 -14.06 9.85
C ALA A 39 0.43 -13.74 8.48
N ASN A 40 -0.89 -13.85 8.37
CA ASN A 40 -1.61 -13.53 7.14
C ASN A 40 -1.51 -12.03 6.79
N VAL A 41 -1.60 -11.14 7.79
CA VAL A 41 -1.42 -9.69 7.59
C VAL A 41 0.00 -9.39 7.12
N ALA A 42 1.02 -10.02 7.72
CA ALA A 42 2.40 -9.84 7.30
C ALA A 42 2.63 -10.33 5.85
N LEU A 43 2.04 -11.45 5.47
CA LEU A 43 2.10 -11.97 4.11
C LEU A 43 1.38 -11.05 3.12
N ASP A 44 0.22 -10.50 3.49
CA ASP A 44 -0.54 -9.58 2.66
C ASP A 44 0.26 -8.30 2.37
N VAL A 45 0.93 -7.73 3.38
CA VAL A 45 1.85 -6.59 3.20
C VAL A 45 2.97 -6.92 2.19
N LYS A 46 3.60 -8.10 2.30
CA LYS A 46 4.63 -8.53 1.35
C LYS A 46 4.07 -8.62 -0.07
N LYS A 47 2.88 -9.20 -0.23
CA LYS A 47 2.20 -9.28 -1.54
C LYS A 47 1.87 -7.91 -2.13
N GLN A 48 1.40 -6.97 -1.31
CA GLN A 48 1.10 -5.61 -1.77
C GLN A 48 2.35 -4.89 -2.28
N ILE A 49 3.51 -5.07 -1.61
CA ILE A 49 4.81 -4.55 -2.08
C ILE A 49 5.18 -5.20 -3.42
N LEU A 50 5.07 -6.52 -3.54
CA LEU A 50 5.32 -7.23 -4.80
C LEU A 50 4.39 -6.76 -5.92
N TYR A 51 3.11 -6.50 -5.64
CA TYR A 51 2.16 -5.98 -6.63
C TYR A 51 2.58 -4.60 -7.15
N SER A 52 3.11 -3.74 -6.30
CA SER A 52 3.67 -2.45 -6.73
C SER A 52 4.92 -2.60 -7.60
N LEU A 53 5.60 -3.73 -7.51
CA LEU A 53 6.74 -4.12 -8.36
C LEU A 53 6.28 -4.90 -9.63
N ASN A 54 4.98 -4.95 -9.92
CA ASN A 54 4.36 -5.70 -11.01
C ASN A 54 4.56 -7.23 -10.91
N ILE A 55 4.90 -7.75 -9.73
CA ILE A 55 5.07 -9.18 -9.45
C ILE A 55 3.77 -9.68 -8.82
N ARG A 56 2.96 -10.40 -9.60
CA ARG A 56 1.60 -10.83 -9.22
C ARG A 56 1.45 -12.35 -9.34
N ASN A 57 0.30 -12.87 -8.87
CA ASN A 57 -0.12 -14.25 -9.02
C ASN A 57 0.78 -15.29 -8.34
N LEU A 58 1.42 -14.92 -7.22
CA LEU A 58 2.20 -15.82 -6.38
C LEU A 58 1.35 -16.36 -5.22
N ASP A 59 1.54 -17.64 -4.89
CA ASP A 59 0.97 -18.19 -3.65
C ASP A 59 1.66 -17.64 -2.40
N GLY A 60 1.30 -18.16 -1.20
CA GLY A 60 1.86 -17.64 0.05
C GLY A 60 3.37 -17.87 0.17
N ALA A 61 3.83 -19.06 -0.12
CA ALA A 61 5.23 -19.46 0.02
C ALA A 61 6.11 -18.84 -1.08
N GLU A 62 5.61 -18.81 -2.31
CA GLU A 62 6.27 -18.18 -3.44
C GLU A 62 6.41 -16.66 -3.24
N ALA A 63 5.36 -16.00 -2.72
CA ALA A 63 5.39 -14.58 -2.41
C ALA A 63 6.43 -14.25 -1.31
N GLU A 64 6.55 -15.08 -0.27
CA GLU A 64 7.57 -14.91 0.75
C GLU A 64 8.99 -15.07 0.21
N ALA A 65 9.22 -16.10 -0.60
CA ALA A 65 10.51 -16.33 -1.24
C ALA A 65 10.88 -15.17 -2.19
N LYS A 66 9.93 -14.73 -3.02
CA LYS A 66 10.15 -13.62 -3.97
C LYS A 66 10.35 -12.29 -3.26
N TYR A 67 9.62 -12.02 -2.18
CA TYR A 67 9.83 -10.85 -1.34
C TYR A 67 11.26 -10.81 -0.77
N ALA A 68 11.74 -11.94 -0.21
CA ALA A 68 13.10 -12.04 0.32
C ALA A 68 14.19 -11.90 -0.77
N GLU A 69 13.87 -12.30 -2.01
CA GLU A 69 14.78 -12.13 -3.15
C GLU A 69 14.89 -10.66 -3.58
N VAL A 70 13.76 -9.95 -3.73
CA VAL A 70 13.72 -8.61 -4.35
C VAL A 70 13.90 -7.47 -3.36
N VAL A 71 13.43 -7.59 -2.11
CA VAL A 71 13.56 -6.53 -1.10
C VAL A 71 14.90 -6.67 -0.38
N LYS A 72 15.75 -5.66 -0.51
CA LYS A 72 17.12 -5.66 0.03
C LYS A 72 17.21 -5.00 1.40
N SER A 73 16.45 -3.94 1.62
CA SER A 73 16.39 -3.24 2.90
C SER A 73 15.06 -2.53 3.10
N GLU A 74 14.70 -2.34 4.35
CA GLU A 74 13.57 -1.53 4.80
C GLU A 74 14.12 -0.40 5.68
N SER A 75 13.67 0.82 5.47
CA SER A 75 13.98 1.99 6.27
C SER A 75 12.69 2.75 6.60
N GLU A 76 12.72 3.53 7.66
CA GLU A 76 11.63 4.44 8.00
C GLU A 76 12.18 5.86 8.06
N GLN A 77 11.63 6.75 7.25
CA GLN A 77 12.02 8.15 7.19
C GLN A 77 10.80 9.05 7.31
N ASN A 78 10.85 9.95 8.29
CA ASN A 78 9.76 10.90 8.54
C ASN A 78 8.36 10.24 8.68
N GLY A 79 8.31 9.02 9.25
CA GLY A 79 7.08 8.24 9.42
C GLY A 79 6.62 7.48 8.17
N GLN A 80 7.38 7.51 7.08
CA GLN A 80 7.14 6.72 5.87
C GLN A 80 8.11 5.55 5.78
N LYS A 81 7.58 4.36 5.49
CA LYS A 81 8.41 3.19 5.20
C LYS A 81 8.84 3.20 3.74
N VAL A 82 10.12 3.01 3.54
CA VAL A 82 10.77 2.94 2.23
C VAL A 82 11.49 1.61 2.12
N TYR A 83 11.26 0.91 1.02
CA TYR A 83 11.89 -0.38 0.72
C TYR A 83 12.80 -0.23 -0.48
N GLN A 84 14.07 -0.62 -0.32
CA GLN A 84 15.00 -0.71 -1.42
C GLN A 84 14.87 -2.09 -2.07
N CYS A 85 14.51 -2.12 -3.32
CA CYS A 85 14.26 -3.35 -4.05
C CYS A 85 15.20 -3.47 -5.25
N SER A 86 15.40 -4.71 -5.71
CA SER A 86 16.08 -5.02 -6.96
C SER A 86 15.20 -5.96 -7.78
N VAL A 87 14.76 -5.51 -8.95
CA VAL A 87 13.93 -6.27 -9.89
C VAL A 87 14.65 -6.34 -11.22
N ASP A 88 14.98 -7.55 -11.68
CA ASP A 88 15.71 -7.79 -12.94
C ASP A 88 17.00 -6.95 -13.07
N GLY A 89 17.72 -6.78 -11.95
CA GLY A 89 18.94 -5.99 -11.87
C GLY A 89 18.74 -4.48 -11.78
N GLN A 90 17.51 -3.98 -11.88
CA GLN A 90 17.18 -2.56 -11.68
C GLN A 90 16.92 -2.25 -10.21
N ARG A 91 17.44 -1.12 -9.74
CA ARG A 91 17.10 -0.59 -8.42
C ARG A 91 15.74 0.09 -8.47
N VAL A 92 14.88 -0.26 -7.52
CA VAL A 92 13.54 0.31 -7.39
C VAL A 92 13.32 0.67 -5.92
N LEU A 93 12.84 1.88 -5.66
CA LEU A 93 12.40 2.30 -4.34
C LEU A 93 10.89 2.14 -4.22
N VAL A 94 10.43 1.44 -3.20
CA VAL A 94 8.99 1.33 -2.91
C VAL A 94 8.67 2.16 -1.67
N VAL A 95 7.77 3.11 -1.82
CA VAL A 95 7.31 3.99 -0.75
C VAL A 95 5.93 3.54 -0.30
N SER A 96 5.75 3.32 1.02
CA SER A 96 4.44 3.06 1.59
C SER A 96 3.62 4.35 1.65
N LEU A 97 2.35 4.28 1.31
CA LEU A 97 1.44 5.42 1.31
C LEU A 97 0.24 5.14 2.21
N LYS A 98 -0.22 6.16 2.94
CA LYS A 98 -1.42 6.09 3.77
C LYS A 98 -2.22 7.38 3.65
N GLY A 99 -3.52 7.25 3.54
CA GLY A 99 -4.43 8.39 3.39
C GLY A 99 -5.87 8.04 3.76
N MET A 100 -6.77 8.93 3.42
CA MET A 100 -8.20 8.76 3.63
C MET A 100 -8.92 8.80 2.29
N GLY A 101 -9.77 7.81 2.06
CA GLY A 101 -10.75 7.80 0.97
C GLY A 101 -12.04 8.49 1.35
N LEU A 102 -13.13 8.12 0.68
CA LEU A 102 -14.47 8.66 0.99
C LEU A 102 -15.06 8.01 2.24
N TRP A 103 -14.91 6.70 2.41
CA TRP A 103 -15.57 5.93 3.46
C TRP A 103 -14.62 5.36 4.51
N GLY A 104 -13.33 5.35 4.26
CA GLY A 104 -12.36 4.79 5.20
C GLY A 104 -10.92 5.03 4.80
N GLY A 105 -10.01 4.40 5.55
CA GLY A 105 -8.59 4.43 5.26
C GLY A 105 -8.28 3.85 3.89
N ILE A 106 -7.37 4.49 3.18
CA ILE A 106 -6.73 3.96 1.98
C ILE A 106 -5.24 3.86 2.21
N SER A 107 -4.62 2.89 1.59
CA SER A 107 -3.18 2.70 1.65
C SER A 107 -2.65 2.28 0.29
N GLY A 108 -1.35 2.30 0.12
CA GLY A 108 -0.74 1.84 -1.13
C GLY A 108 0.76 1.77 -1.04
N TYR A 109 1.34 1.29 -2.13
CA TYR A 109 2.76 1.25 -2.36
C TYR A 109 3.04 1.81 -3.75
N LEU A 110 3.92 2.79 -3.82
CA LEU A 110 4.40 3.37 -5.08
C LEU A 110 5.85 2.97 -5.29
N ALA A 111 6.11 2.26 -6.37
CA ALA A 111 7.45 1.87 -6.78
C ALA A 111 8.03 2.91 -7.73
N VAL A 112 9.23 3.38 -7.43
CA VAL A 112 9.95 4.42 -8.17
C VAL A 112 11.18 3.78 -8.82
N GLY A 113 11.28 3.86 -10.13
CA GLY A 113 12.40 3.38 -10.90
C GLY A 113 13.63 4.28 -10.79
N SER A 114 14.77 3.76 -11.24
CA SER A 114 16.04 4.49 -11.30
C SER A 114 16.02 5.71 -12.23
N ASP A 115 15.01 5.82 -13.09
CA ASP A 115 14.77 6.97 -13.99
C ASP A 115 13.87 8.06 -13.39
N GLY A 116 13.46 7.91 -12.11
CA GLY A 116 12.57 8.85 -11.43
C GLY A 116 11.11 8.77 -11.84
N LYS A 117 10.72 7.72 -12.55
CA LYS A 117 9.34 7.46 -12.93
C LYS A 117 8.72 6.36 -12.09
N VAL A 118 7.40 6.29 -12.13
CA VAL A 118 6.65 5.21 -11.50
C VAL A 118 6.98 3.90 -12.21
N PHE A 119 7.56 2.95 -11.47
CA PHE A 119 7.79 1.58 -11.91
C PHE A 119 6.50 0.76 -11.84
N GLY A 120 5.71 0.98 -10.79
CA GLY A 120 4.40 0.40 -10.60
C GLY A 120 3.72 0.96 -9.35
N ALA A 121 2.45 0.67 -9.18
CA ALA A 121 1.65 1.11 -8.05
C ALA A 121 0.66 0.04 -7.63
N TYR A 122 0.38 -0.02 -6.33
CA TYR A 122 -0.70 -0.80 -5.77
C TYR A 122 -1.43 0.00 -4.70
N PHE A 123 -2.75 -0.03 -4.74
CA PHE A 123 -3.60 0.65 -3.77
C PHE A 123 -4.53 -0.34 -3.08
N ASN A 124 -4.89 -0.04 -1.84
CA ASN A 124 -5.80 -0.81 -1.03
C ASN A 124 -6.76 0.14 -0.28
N HIS A 125 -7.90 -0.36 0.12
CA HIS A 125 -8.91 0.39 0.87
C HIS A 125 -9.51 -0.48 1.97
N GLU A 126 -10.09 0.14 2.99
CA GLU A 126 -10.78 -0.54 4.09
C GLU A 126 -12.27 -0.72 3.82
N SER A 127 -12.94 0.28 3.27
CA SER A 127 -14.42 0.33 3.22
C SER A 127 -15.01 1.09 2.03
N GLU A 128 -14.27 1.25 0.94
CA GLU A 128 -14.80 1.92 -0.25
C GLU A 128 -15.87 1.07 -0.95
N THR A 129 -16.75 1.72 -1.68
CA THR A 129 -17.89 1.07 -2.35
C THR A 129 -17.41 0.23 -3.55
N ALA A 130 -17.80 -1.05 -3.59
CA ALA A 130 -17.52 -1.95 -4.70
C ALA A 130 -18.04 -1.40 -6.04
N GLY A 131 -17.23 -1.53 -7.10
CA GLY A 131 -17.54 -1.00 -8.44
C GLY A 131 -17.43 0.53 -8.54
N LEU A 132 -17.01 1.23 -7.48
CA LEU A 132 -16.75 2.67 -7.43
C LEU A 132 -15.39 2.93 -6.80
N GLY A 133 -15.32 3.40 -5.53
CA GLY A 133 -14.06 3.68 -4.84
C GLY A 133 -13.17 2.44 -4.66
N ALA A 134 -13.73 1.24 -4.53
CA ALA A 134 -12.99 0.00 -4.43
C ALA A 134 -12.15 -0.31 -5.68
N GLU A 135 -12.47 0.27 -6.84
CA GLU A 135 -11.73 0.10 -8.09
C GLU A 135 -10.26 0.57 -7.98
N ILE A 136 -9.90 1.40 -7.01
CA ILE A 136 -8.49 1.74 -6.76
C ILE A 136 -7.65 0.48 -6.46
N LYS A 137 -8.28 -0.55 -5.86
CA LYS A 137 -7.70 -1.86 -5.56
C LYS A 137 -8.04 -2.91 -6.61
N ASP A 138 -9.32 -2.98 -7.00
CA ASP A 138 -9.86 -4.08 -7.79
C ASP A 138 -9.50 -3.96 -9.27
N SER A 139 -9.26 -2.74 -9.78
CA SER A 139 -8.87 -2.51 -11.17
C SER A 139 -7.35 -2.44 -11.32
N GLN A 140 -6.74 -3.56 -11.74
CA GLN A 140 -5.33 -3.58 -12.13
C GLN A 140 -5.05 -2.62 -13.29
N GLU A 141 -5.95 -2.52 -14.26
CA GLU A 141 -5.83 -1.61 -15.40
C GLU A 141 -5.71 -0.14 -14.94
N TRP A 142 -6.45 0.26 -13.92
CA TRP A 142 -6.34 1.61 -13.38
C TRP A 142 -5.00 1.84 -12.68
N GLN A 143 -4.52 0.87 -11.90
CA GLN A 143 -3.20 0.94 -11.25
C GLN A 143 -2.06 1.01 -12.27
N GLU A 144 -2.17 0.29 -13.38
CA GLU A 144 -1.16 0.29 -14.46
C GLU A 144 -1.04 1.65 -15.17
N LYS A 145 -2.07 2.51 -15.12
CA LYS A 145 -1.99 3.88 -15.66
C LYS A 145 -0.93 4.75 -15.00
N PHE A 146 -0.48 4.39 -13.81
CA PHE A 146 0.60 5.08 -13.10
C PHE A 146 1.98 4.76 -13.68
N ILE A 147 2.17 3.60 -14.32
CA ILE A 147 3.47 3.15 -14.83
C ILE A 147 4.03 4.15 -15.84
N GLY A 148 5.31 4.51 -15.65
CA GLY A 148 6.04 5.44 -16.51
C GLY A 148 5.72 6.91 -16.30
N LYS A 149 4.81 7.26 -15.38
CA LYS A 149 4.53 8.67 -15.03
C LYS A 149 5.70 9.29 -14.28
N LYS A 150 5.97 10.56 -14.55
CA LYS A 150 6.94 11.34 -13.78
C LYS A 150 6.38 11.67 -12.40
N ILE A 151 7.22 11.54 -11.39
CA ILE A 151 6.84 11.76 -10.00
C ILE A 151 7.12 13.18 -9.55
N PHE A 152 8.23 13.77 -10.01
CA PHE A 152 8.69 15.11 -9.62
C PHE A 152 9.20 15.93 -10.81
N ASP A 153 9.17 17.24 -10.64
CA ASP A 153 9.73 18.21 -11.58
C ASP A 153 11.24 18.48 -11.32
N GLU A 154 11.82 19.36 -12.11
CA GLU A 154 13.23 19.75 -11.96
C GLU A 154 13.53 20.47 -10.64
N GLN A 155 12.51 21.07 -10.02
CA GLN A 155 12.58 21.75 -8.75
C GLN A 155 12.41 20.80 -7.55
N GLY A 156 12.01 19.54 -7.83
CA GLY A 156 11.78 18.51 -6.81
C GLY A 156 10.39 18.53 -6.20
N ASN A 157 9.42 19.21 -6.82
CA ASN A 157 8.04 19.14 -6.37
C ASN A 157 7.36 17.89 -6.92
N VAL A 158 6.48 17.28 -6.13
CA VAL A 158 5.64 16.17 -6.58
C VAL A 158 4.66 16.68 -7.62
N VAL A 159 4.72 16.13 -8.84
CA VAL A 159 3.84 16.51 -9.97
C VAL A 159 2.89 15.36 -10.37
N LEU A 160 3.17 14.12 -9.91
CA LEU A 160 2.27 12.99 -10.13
C LEU A 160 0.91 13.29 -9.48
N SER A 161 -0.15 13.23 -10.27
CA SER A 161 -1.48 13.59 -9.77
C SER A 161 -2.60 12.73 -10.36
N VAL A 162 -3.68 12.57 -9.58
CA VAL A 162 -4.91 11.92 -10.02
C VAL A 162 -5.96 13.00 -10.24
N VAL A 163 -6.43 13.14 -11.49
CA VAL A 163 -7.26 14.25 -11.91
C VAL A 163 -8.52 13.77 -12.62
N LYS A 164 -9.57 14.59 -12.60
CA LYS A 164 -10.81 14.27 -13.29
C LYS A 164 -10.68 14.25 -14.82
N LYS A 165 -9.79 15.09 -15.35
CA LYS A 165 -9.48 15.17 -16.77
C LYS A 165 -7.98 15.29 -16.92
N VAL A 166 -7.39 14.38 -17.69
CA VAL A 166 -5.94 14.37 -17.96
C VAL A 166 -5.63 15.42 -19.02
N ASP A 167 -4.81 16.39 -18.66
CA ASP A 167 -4.27 17.42 -19.56
C ASP A 167 -2.80 17.13 -19.87
N ASP A 168 -2.03 16.58 -18.93
CA ASP A 168 -0.66 16.10 -19.13
C ASP A 168 -0.54 14.59 -18.90
N PRO A 169 -0.45 13.77 -19.95
CA PRO A 169 -0.32 12.33 -19.84
C PRO A 169 0.98 11.86 -19.19
N GLN A 170 1.99 12.72 -19.02
CA GLN A 170 3.28 12.32 -18.43
C GLN A 170 3.25 12.32 -16.90
N THR A 171 2.35 13.10 -16.28
CA THR A 171 2.29 13.31 -14.82
C THR A 171 0.92 13.00 -14.23
N GLN A 172 -0.11 12.81 -15.07
CA GLN A 172 -1.49 12.69 -14.61
C GLN A 172 -2.11 11.34 -14.92
N VAL A 173 -2.97 10.89 -14.02
CA VAL A 173 -3.84 9.71 -14.16
C VAL A 173 -5.28 10.16 -13.96
N ASP A 174 -6.21 9.61 -14.73
CA ASP A 174 -7.64 9.88 -14.60
C ASP A 174 -8.23 9.25 -13.33
N CYS A 175 -9.18 9.95 -12.72
CA CYS A 175 -9.96 9.42 -11.60
C CYS A 175 -10.71 8.14 -11.99
N VAL A 176 -10.93 7.28 -11.00
CA VAL A 176 -11.89 6.17 -11.14
C VAL A 176 -13.28 6.76 -11.43
N THR A 177 -13.93 6.24 -12.47
CA THR A 177 -15.26 6.71 -12.88
C THR A 177 -16.26 6.53 -11.75
N GLY A 178 -16.99 7.60 -11.39
CA GLY A 178 -17.97 7.59 -10.31
C GLY A 178 -17.38 7.66 -8.90
N ALA A 179 -16.03 7.69 -8.73
CA ALA A 179 -15.36 7.69 -7.43
C ALA A 179 -14.37 8.88 -7.28
N THR A 180 -14.80 10.06 -7.68
CA THR A 180 -13.95 11.26 -7.66
C THR A 180 -13.39 11.58 -6.28
N LEU A 181 -14.17 11.41 -5.20
CA LEU A 181 -13.72 11.71 -3.83
C LEU A 181 -12.65 10.72 -3.35
N THR A 182 -12.83 9.42 -3.62
CA THR A 182 -11.79 8.42 -3.33
C THR A 182 -10.53 8.68 -4.15
N SER A 183 -10.68 9.02 -5.43
CA SER A 183 -9.56 9.36 -6.30
C SER A 183 -8.79 10.61 -5.85
N ASN A 184 -9.49 11.63 -5.34
CA ASN A 184 -8.86 12.78 -4.68
C ASN A 184 -8.08 12.34 -3.43
N GLY A 185 -8.64 11.43 -2.63
CA GLY A 185 -7.94 10.84 -1.49
C GLY A 185 -6.64 10.13 -1.90
N VAL A 186 -6.65 9.40 -3.04
CA VAL A 186 -5.42 8.80 -3.59
C VAL A 186 -4.42 9.88 -4.02
N ASN A 187 -4.89 10.95 -4.66
CA ASN A 187 -4.03 12.08 -5.02
C ASN A 187 -3.34 12.69 -3.79
N ASP A 188 -4.11 13.00 -2.77
CA ASP A 188 -3.60 13.60 -1.53
C ASP A 188 -2.63 12.63 -0.81
N MET A 189 -2.96 11.35 -0.76
CA MET A 189 -2.12 10.29 -0.21
C MET A 189 -0.76 10.20 -0.92
N ILE A 190 -0.72 10.32 -2.25
CA ILE A 190 0.51 10.32 -3.04
C ILE A 190 1.35 11.55 -2.68
N HIS A 191 0.76 12.74 -2.68
CA HIS A 191 1.48 13.98 -2.38
C HIS A 191 2.02 14.00 -0.95
N ASP A 192 1.20 13.63 0.03
CA ASP A 192 1.58 13.63 1.44
C ASP A 192 2.60 12.53 1.76
N GLY A 193 2.50 11.38 1.10
CA GLY A 193 3.41 10.27 1.32
C GLY A 193 4.76 10.42 0.63
N LEU A 194 4.82 11.07 -0.53
CA LEU A 194 6.08 11.26 -1.26
C LEU A 194 6.88 12.46 -0.76
N ARG A 195 6.22 13.55 -0.36
CA ARG A 195 6.89 14.79 0.07
C ARG A 195 7.94 14.56 1.16
N PRO A 196 7.71 13.78 2.23
CA PRO A 196 8.70 13.54 3.27
C PRO A 196 9.95 12.80 2.84
N VAL A 197 9.86 11.98 1.78
CA VAL A 197 10.94 11.10 1.29
C VAL A 197 11.51 11.53 -0.06
N MET A 198 11.11 12.68 -0.57
CA MET A 198 11.50 13.17 -1.90
C MET A 198 13.01 13.29 -2.07
N ASN A 199 13.73 13.76 -1.04
CA ASN A 199 15.18 13.87 -1.10
C ASN A 199 15.86 12.49 -1.27
N GLU A 200 15.32 11.45 -0.61
CA GLU A 200 15.83 10.08 -0.76
C GLU A 200 15.60 9.55 -2.17
N ILE A 201 14.39 9.76 -2.70
CA ILE A 201 14.05 9.38 -4.08
C ILE A 201 15.01 10.05 -5.07
N GLN A 202 15.20 11.37 -4.96
CA GLN A 202 16.10 12.10 -5.86
C GLN A 202 17.55 11.66 -5.75
N ASN A 203 18.04 11.37 -4.55
CA ASN A 203 19.40 10.88 -4.34
C ASN A 203 19.57 9.50 -4.99
N ALA A 204 18.64 8.58 -4.77
CA ALA A 204 18.68 7.25 -5.38
C ALA A 204 18.63 7.31 -6.93
N VAL A 205 17.84 8.20 -7.49
CA VAL A 205 17.81 8.43 -8.95
C VAL A 205 19.13 8.99 -9.46
N ARG A 206 19.75 9.95 -8.76
CA ARG A 206 21.06 10.51 -9.14
C ARG A 206 22.18 9.47 -9.07
N GLU A 207 22.23 8.66 -8.02
CA GLU A 207 23.19 7.57 -7.88
C GLU A 207 23.10 6.57 -9.03
N SER A 208 21.87 6.17 -9.39
CA SER A 208 21.63 5.25 -10.49
C SER A 208 22.11 5.80 -11.85
N LEU A 209 21.91 7.08 -12.09
CA LEU A 209 22.36 7.75 -13.32
C LEU A 209 23.90 7.84 -13.40
N THR A 210 24.57 8.05 -12.27
CA THR A 210 26.05 8.11 -12.22
C THR A 210 26.69 6.74 -12.43
N GLU A 211 26.10 5.66 -11.90
CA GLU A 211 26.56 4.29 -12.13
C GLU A 211 26.44 3.88 -13.61
N THR A 212 25.32 4.18 -14.24
CA THR A 212 25.07 3.88 -15.68
C THR A 212 26.05 4.64 -16.59
N SER A 213 26.44 5.86 -16.24
CA SER A 213 27.41 6.65 -17.02
C SER A 213 28.83 6.10 -16.90
N ASN A 214 29.23 5.56 -15.75
CA ASN A 214 30.55 4.99 -15.53
C ASN A 214 30.71 3.62 -16.23
N ASP A 215 29.65 2.83 -16.32
CA ASP A 215 29.70 1.51 -16.97
C ASP A 215 29.78 1.65 -18.51
N SER A 216 29.16 2.71 -19.07
CA SER A 216 29.23 3.00 -20.50
C SER A 216 30.61 3.51 -20.97
N THR A 217 31.43 4.07 -20.08
CA THR A 217 32.79 4.50 -20.38
C THR A 217 33.82 3.36 -20.27
N ALA A 218 33.53 2.32 -19.47
CA ALA A 218 34.43 1.16 -19.31
C ALA A 218 34.33 0.14 -20.47
N VAL A 219 33.33 0.21 -21.32
CA VAL A 219 33.13 -0.67 -22.50
C VAL A 219 33.71 -0.07 -23.79
N ALA A 220 34.20 1.17 -23.73
CA ALA A 220 34.75 1.89 -24.91
C ALA A 220 36.31 1.93 -24.95
N GLU A 221 36.99 1.23 -24.05
CA GLU A 221 38.43 0.93 -24.09
C GLU A 221 38.65 -0.56 -24.42
#